data_5b826873bda0e2f802d682ad94816107
#
_entry.id   5b826873bda0e2f802d682ad94816107
#
_cell.length_a   1.000
_cell.length_b   1.000
_cell.length_c   1.000
_cell.angle_alpha   90.00
_cell.angle_beta   90.00
_cell.angle_gamma   90.00
#
_symmetry.space_group_name_H-M   'P 1'
#
loop_
_entity.id
_entity.type
_entity.pdbx_description
1 polymer ?
#
loop_
_entity_poly.entity_id
_entity_poly.type
_entity_poly.pdbx_seq_one_letter_code
_entity_poly.pdbx_strand_id
1 'polypeptide(L)'
;MKTIVSFLLMLIAGVSFAQSGADECILAKTQHFNRLQKFADINYPGDSKYDVKYYKLDLTVNHIAHTISGNVTCNAVITESNVSQIYYDLTNPLVVDSVKVNGVSTTSFSRGSNTLIINLGTTLNLGDQFSTIVYYHGTPGSSGFGSFEFSSQAGNPAIWTLSEPYGAKDWWPVKDTPADKADSADFWITVSTSLIPASNGKLIAIVDNGNGTHTYKWKSSYPIAQYLLSMAITNYAQYTNYYHYSPTDSMPINHFLYPGSLNSNIAQLNKTPGMIEIYADRFGEYPFINEKYGHAQFGWGGGMEHQTITSMGSFGNMLIAHELAHMWFGDKITCKDWHHIWLNEGFATYAECLINEAWYAKTGYDNYVANKMASARNAQGSIWVQDISSVNEIFDPSRSYSKGGVVLHMLRGIVGDSVFFNILQTYAADPNVAYGVAVTEDFQAVAENVSGLDLDYFFQQWIYGENYPKY
;
A
#
# COMPACT_ATOMS: atom_id res chain seq x y z
N MET A 1 19.52 42.76 55.10
CA MET A 1 18.31 42.43 54.33
C MET A 1 18.72 41.68 53.08
N LYS A 2 18.56 40.36 53.08
CA LYS A 2 18.84 39.51 51.90
C LYS A 2 17.48 39.04 51.37
N THR A 3 17.13 39.51 50.20
CA THR A 3 15.90 39.17 49.50
C THR A 3 16.12 37.83 48.82
N ILE A 4 15.40 36.79 49.22
CA ILE A 4 15.34 35.47 48.57
C ILE A 4 14.28 35.58 47.46
N VAL A 5 14.70 35.48 46.23
CA VAL A 5 13.81 35.33 45.07
C VAL A 5 13.62 33.83 44.85
N SER A 6 12.43 33.32 45.18
CA SER A 6 12.03 31.94 44.88
C SER A 6 11.60 31.86 43.41
N PHE A 7 12.38 31.15 42.60
CA PHE A 7 11.98 30.73 41.24
C PHE A 7 11.01 29.54 41.34
N LEU A 8 9.76 29.77 41.06
CA LEU A 8 8.75 28.71 40.90
C LEU A 8 8.93 28.10 39.48
N LEU A 9 9.61 26.96 39.39
CA LEU A 9 9.61 26.16 38.15
C LEU A 9 8.21 25.52 38.02
N MET A 10 7.38 26.05 37.12
CA MET A 10 6.22 25.33 36.62
C MET A 10 6.74 24.21 35.71
N LEU A 11 6.69 22.96 36.17
CA LEU A 11 6.74 21.80 35.34
C LEU A 11 5.46 21.78 34.49
N ILE A 12 5.52 22.27 33.28
CA ILE A 12 4.53 21.93 32.24
C ILE A 12 4.83 20.49 31.87
N ALA A 13 4.10 19.55 32.45
CA ALA A 13 4.02 18.20 31.93
C ALA A 13 3.34 18.29 30.57
N GLY A 14 4.15 18.41 29.52
CA GLY A 14 3.68 18.24 28.16
C GLY A 14 3.14 16.84 28.04
N VAL A 15 1.83 16.70 27.96
CA VAL A 15 1.19 15.46 27.52
C VAL A 15 1.63 15.29 26.08
N SER A 16 2.69 14.51 25.87
CA SER A 16 3.08 14.06 24.54
C SER A 16 1.98 13.12 24.08
N PHE A 17 1.03 13.64 23.33
CA PHE A 17 0.12 12.78 22.56
C PHE A 17 1.00 11.98 21.61
N ALA A 18 0.89 10.65 21.65
CA ALA A 18 1.52 9.82 20.66
C ALA A 18 1.04 10.28 19.27
N GLN A 19 1.99 10.64 18.40
CA GLN A 19 1.70 11.02 17.03
C GLN A 19 0.94 9.87 16.39
N SER A 20 -0.13 10.15 15.63
CA SER A 20 -0.88 9.10 14.96
C SER A 20 -0.08 8.53 13.79
N GLY A 21 -0.35 7.28 13.42
CA GLY A 21 0.27 6.65 12.26
C GLY A 21 -0.06 7.40 10.97
N ALA A 22 -1.33 7.77 10.79
CA ALA A 22 -1.77 8.64 9.71
C ALA A 22 -0.96 9.94 9.65
N ASP A 23 -0.71 10.61 10.79
CA ASP A 23 0.06 11.86 10.81
C ASP A 23 1.52 11.64 10.43
N GLU A 24 2.13 10.50 10.80
CA GLU A 24 3.49 10.13 10.40
C GLU A 24 3.57 9.84 8.89
N CYS A 25 2.63 9.08 8.34
CA CYS A 25 2.53 8.81 6.89
C CYS A 25 2.33 10.10 6.09
N ILE A 26 1.40 10.96 6.52
CA ILE A 26 1.12 12.24 5.89
C ILE A 26 2.36 13.15 5.89
N LEU A 27 3.05 13.26 7.03
CA LEU A 27 4.25 14.09 7.14
C LEU A 27 5.31 13.61 6.15
N ALA A 28 5.52 12.32 6.04
CA ALA A 28 6.45 11.74 5.10
C ALA A 28 6.02 11.97 3.65
N LYS A 29 4.76 11.69 3.30
CA LYS A 29 4.20 11.97 1.96
C LYS A 29 4.37 13.45 1.59
N THR A 30 4.08 14.38 2.48
CA THR A 30 4.24 15.82 2.26
C THR A 30 5.70 16.26 2.08
N GLN A 31 6.62 15.73 2.89
CA GLN A 31 8.05 16.05 2.78
C GLN A 31 8.66 15.59 1.46
N HIS A 32 8.28 14.41 0.98
CA HIS A 32 8.73 13.90 -0.31
C HIS A 32 8.06 14.62 -1.47
N PHE A 33 6.78 14.94 -1.36
CA PHE A 33 6.00 15.60 -2.40
C PHE A 33 6.50 17.01 -2.74
N ASN A 34 7.00 17.78 -1.78
CA ASN A 34 7.59 19.11 -2.05
C ASN A 34 8.77 19.08 -3.04
N ARG A 35 9.24 17.89 -3.43
CA ARG A 35 10.28 17.68 -4.45
C ARG A 35 9.72 17.37 -5.83
N LEU A 36 8.41 17.15 -5.98
CA LEU A 36 7.83 16.56 -7.19
C LEU A 36 6.71 17.42 -7.77
N GLN A 37 6.73 17.57 -9.09
CA GLN A 37 5.71 18.26 -9.87
C GLN A 37 4.53 17.33 -10.16
N LYS A 38 3.39 17.90 -10.55
CA LYS A 38 2.19 17.16 -11.00
C LYS A 38 2.57 16.08 -12.01
N PHE A 39 1.93 14.93 -11.93
CA PHE A 39 2.02 13.91 -12.97
C PHE A 39 1.43 14.47 -14.26
N ALA A 40 2.29 14.83 -15.22
CA ALA A 40 1.85 15.44 -16.48
C ALA A 40 1.18 14.43 -17.44
N ASP A 41 1.49 13.12 -17.30
CA ASP A 41 1.07 12.07 -18.25
C ASP A 41 0.57 10.83 -17.48
N ILE A 42 -0.67 10.91 -16.98
CA ILE A 42 -1.35 9.76 -16.38
C ILE A 42 -2.25 9.14 -17.44
N ASN A 43 -1.95 7.90 -17.84
CA ASN A 43 -2.82 7.09 -18.70
C ASN A 43 -3.82 6.31 -17.86
N TYR A 44 -4.65 7.02 -17.12
CA TYR A 44 -5.67 6.38 -16.30
C TYR A 44 -6.93 6.10 -17.13
N PRO A 45 -7.58 4.94 -17.01
CA PRO A 45 -7.32 3.80 -16.10
C PRO A 45 -6.33 2.74 -16.61
N GLY A 46 -5.40 3.05 -17.48
CA GLY A 46 -4.53 2.09 -18.14
C GLY A 46 -5.20 1.43 -19.37
N ASP A 47 -4.60 0.38 -19.94
CA ASP A 47 -5.18 -0.33 -21.10
C ASP A 47 -6.36 -1.20 -20.66
N SER A 48 -7.59 -0.81 -21.05
CA SER A 48 -8.82 -1.54 -20.71
C SER A 48 -9.00 -2.86 -21.44
N LYS A 49 -8.17 -3.14 -22.45
CA LYS A 49 -8.35 -4.28 -23.37
C LYS A 49 -8.00 -5.64 -22.76
N TYR A 50 -7.40 -5.65 -21.58
CA TYR A 50 -7.02 -6.89 -20.92
C TYR A 50 -7.14 -6.79 -19.41
N ASP A 51 -7.30 -7.93 -18.77
CA ASP A 51 -7.34 -8.18 -17.35
C ASP A 51 -6.11 -9.02 -16.98
N VAL A 52 -5.29 -8.52 -16.06
CA VAL A 52 -4.04 -9.15 -15.64
C VAL A 52 -4.32 -10.30 -14.68
N LYS A 53 -3.80 -11.47 -14.98
CA LYS A 53 -3.92 -12.65 -14.11
C LYS A 53 -2.65 -12.97 -13.32
N TYR A 54 -1.50 -12.61 -13.87
CA TYR A 54 -0.24 -12.96 -13.25
C TYR A 54 0.88 -12.02 -13.70
N TYR A 55 1.70 -11.63 -12.75
CA TYR A 55 3.00 -11.03 -12.99
C TYR A 55 4.13 -11.87 -12.42
N LYS A 56 5.25 -11.96 -13.16
CA LYS A 56 6.53 -12.39 -12.63
C LYS A 56 7.56 -11.32 -12.93
N LEU A 57 8.13 -10.75 -11.88
CA LEU A 57 9.26 -9.85 -11.96
C LEU A 57 10.53 -10.67 -11.66
N ASP A 58 11.46 -10.77 -12.61
CA ASP A 58 12.73 -11.48 -12.46
C ASP A 58 13.85 -10.47 -12.72
N LEU A 59 14.34 -9.84 -11.65
CA LEU A 59 15.15 -8.65 -11.69
C LEU A 59 16.48 -8.82 -10.96
N THR A 60 17.56 -8.36 -11.59
CA THR A 60 18.87 -8.14 -10.98
C THR A 60 19.00 -6.66 -10.59
N VAL A 61 19.31 -6.39 -9.33
CA VAL A 61 19.51 -5.05 -8.81
C VAL A 61 21.01 -4.80 -8.60
N ASN A 62 21.57 -3.89 -9.38
CA ASN A 62 22.98 -3.49 -9.26
C ASN A 62 23.08 -2.21 -8.42
N HIS A 63 23.41 -2.37 -7.13
CA HIS A 63 23.51 -1.25 -6.20
C HIS A 63 24.73 -0.35 -6.42
N ILE A 64 25.72 -0.80 -7.20
CA ILE A 64 26.93 -0.01 -7.52
C ILE A 64 26.65 0.90 -8.72
N ALA A 65 26.03 0.35 -9.77
CA ALA A 65 25.69 1.09 -10.99
C ALA A 65 24.36 1.83 -10.87
N HIS A 66 23.58 1.60 -9.81
CA HIS A 66 22.21 2.12 -9.64
C HIS A 66 21.29 1.75 -10.81
N THR A 67 21.34 0.49 -11.22
CA THR A 67 20.55 -0.02 -12.35
C THR A 67 19.80 -1.29 -11.97
N ILE A 68 18.75 -1.56 -12.73
CA ILE A 68 18.06 -2.84 -12.74
C ILE A 68 18.14 -3.45 -14.13
N SER A 69 18.06 -4.78 -14.20
CA SER A 69 17.96 -5.52 -15.46
C SER A 69 17.23 -6.83 -15.23
N GLY A 70 16.54 -7.32 -16.24
CA GLY A 70 15.83 -8.58 -16.14
C GLY A 70 14.63 -8.66 -17.05
N ASN A 71 13.55 -9.27 -16.57
CA ASN A 71 12.33 -9.37 -17.35
C ASN A 71 11.07 -9.35 -16.48
N VAL A 72 9.98 -8.94 -17.10
CA VAL A 72 8.63 -9.08 -16.54
C VAL A 72 7.81 -9.97 -17.46
N THR A 73 7.24 -11.03 -16.87
CA THR A 73 6.22 -11.84 -17.52
C THR A 73 4.85 -11.35 -17.08
N CYS A 74 3.92 -11.15 -18.02
CA CYS A 74 2.52 -10.89 -17.76
C CYS A 74 1.68 -11.96 -18.45
N ASN A 75 0.75 -12.60 -17.71
CA ASN A 75 -0.31 -13.40 -18.29
C ASN A 75 -1.63 -12.65 -18.07
N ALA A 76 -2.43 -12.56 -19.13
CA ALA A 76 -3.66 -11.78 -19.10
C ALA A 76 -4.75 -12.39 -19.98
N VAL A 77 -5.97 -11.91 -19.77
CA VAL A 77 -7.17 -12.29 -20.54
C VAL A 77 -7.71 -11.05 -21.24
N ILE A 78 -8.06 -11.16 -22.50
CA ILE A 78 -8.65 -10.08 -23.28
C ILE A 78 -10.07 -9.79 -22.81
N THR A 79 -10.37 -8.50 -22.60
CA THR A 79 -11.65 -8.00 -22.10
C THR A 79 -12.55 -7.39 -23.19
N GLU A 80 -12.04 -7.23 -24.40
CA GLU A 80 -12.75 -6.66 -25.55
C GLU A 80 -12.60 -7.56 -26.79
N SER A 81 -13.35 -7.28 -27.85
CA SER A 81 -13.20 -8.01 -29.14
C SER A 81 -12.27 -7.25 -30.09
N ASN A 82 -11.63 -8.00 -30.99
CA ASN A 82 -10.76 -7.47 -32.07
C ASN A 82 -9.50 -6.74 -31.54
N VAL A 83 -8.87 -7.21 -30.47
CA VAL A 83 -7.64 -6.67 -29.92
C VAL A 83 -6.43 -7.26 -30.64
N SER A 84 -5.65 -6.44 -31.33
CA SER A 84 -4.39 -6.83 -31.97
C SER A 84 -3.15 -6.18 -31.32
N GLN A 85 -3.37 -5.23 -30.41
CA GLN A 85 -2.33 -4.44 -29.78
C GLN A 85 -2.73 -4.07 -28.35
N ILE A 86 -1.75 -4.14 -27.44
CA ILE A 86 -1.87 -3.71 -26.05
C ILE A 86 -0.76 -2.71 -25.73
N TYR A 87 -0.85 -2.04 -24.58
CA TYR A 87 0.27 -1.28 -24.04
C TYR A 87 0.48 -1.54 -22.55
N TYR A 88 1.73 -1.38 -22.11
CA TYR A 88 2.14 -1.22 -20.73
C TYR A 88 2.61 0.20 -20.48
N ASP A 89 2.41 0.70 -19.27
CA ASP A 89 3.08 1.89 -18.78
C ASP A 89 4.54 1.54 -18.45
N LEU A 90 5.46 2.36 -18.93
CA LEU A 90 6.90 2.20 -18.71
C LEU A 90 7.63 3.49 -19.07
N THR A 91 8.37 4.07 -18.14
CA THR A 91 9.10 5.32 -18.36
C THR A 91 10.34 5.16 -19.23
N ASN A 92 10.74 6.24 -19.89
CA ASN A 92 11.78 6.22 -20.93
C ASN A 92 13.22 5.90 -20.47
N PRO A 93 13.66 6.15 -19.23
CA PRO A 93 15.00 5.73 -18.80
C PRO A 93 15.22 4.21 -18.86
N LEU A 94 14.13 3.43 -18.94
CA LEU A 94 14.19 1.98 -19.06
C LEU A 94 14.17 1.58 -20.53
N VAL A 95 15.22 0.88 -20.95
CA VAL A 95 15.42 0.40 -22.33
C VAL A 95 14.84 -1.01 -22.46
N VAL A 96 13.95 -1.20 -23.43
CA VAL A 96 13.43 -2.54 -23.76
C VAL A 96 14.37 -3.24 -24.73
N ASP A 97 14.92 -4.36 -24.32
CA ASP A 97 15.87 -5.16 -25.09
C ASP A 97 15.17 -6.08 -26.08
N SER A 98 14.11 -6.75 -25.63
CA SER A 98 13.32 -7.65 -26.46
C SER A 98 11.96 -7.94 -25.83
N VAL A 99 11.03 -8.38 -26.65
CA VAL A 99 9.68 -8.78 -26.26
C VAL A 99 9.37 -10.16 -26.80
N LYS A 100 8.69 -11.00 -26.00
CA LYS A 100 8.04 -12.22 -26.46
C LYS A 100 6.54 -12.11 -26.28
N VAL A 101 5.78 -12.61 -27.22
CA VAL A 101 4.32 -12.80 -27.15
C VAL A 101 4.05 -14.29 -27.29
N ASN A 102 3.35 -14.90 -26.35
CA ASN A 102 3.06 -16.34 -26.29
C ASN A 102 4.32 -17.21 -26.50
N GLY A 103 5.44 -16.78 -25.87
CA GLY A 103 6.73 -17.45 -25.96
C GLY A 103 7.55 -17.18 -27.24
N VAL A 104 6.97 -16.52 -28.24
CA VAL A 104 7.63 -16.19 -29.51
C VAL A 104 8.19 -14.78 -29.49
N SER A 105 9.47 -14.61 -29.84
CA SER A 105 10.12 -13.30 -29.94
C SER A 105 9.47 -12.46 -31.04
N THR A 106 9.23 -11.19 -30.75
CA THR A 106 8.69 -10.22 -31.70
C THR A 106 9.55 -8.94 -31.72
N THR A 107 9.65 -8.34 -32.88
CA THR A 107 10.20 -6.99 -33.08
C THR A 107 9.10 -5.94 -33.27
N SER A 108 7.84 -6.36 -33.23
CA SER A 108 6.68 -5.51 -33.44
C SER A 108 6.23 -4.85 -32.13
N PHE A 109 7.10 -4.02 -31.57
CA PHE A 109 6.80 -3.16 -30.42
C PHE A 109 7.39 -1.76 -30.65
N SER A 110 6.83 -0.78 -29.96
CA SER A 110 7.32 0.61 -30.02
C SER A 110 7.23 1.27 -28.65
N ARG A 111 8.05 2.31 -28.46
CA ARG A 111 8.06 3.13 -27.24
C ARG A 111 7.33 4.44 -27.49
N GLY A 112 6.37 4.78 -26.64
CA GLY A 112 5.86 6.13 -26.46
C GLY A 112 6.64 6.88 -25.36
N SER A 113 6.15 8.06 -24.91
CA SER A 113 6.81 8.83 -23.84
C SER A 113 6.85 8.08 -22.50
N ASN A 114 5.77 7.40 -22.13
CA ASN A 114 5.67 6.60 -20.91
C ASN A 114 4.96 5.27 -21.17
N THR A 115 5.02 4.76 -22.39
CA THR A 115 4.32 3.53 -22.77
C THR A 115 5.20 2.61 -23.59
N LEU A 116 4.97 1.31 -23.46
CA LEU A 116 5.45 0.25 -24.32
C LEU A 116 4.26 -0.37 -25.05
N ILE A 117 4.15 -0.14 -26.35
CA ILE A 117 3.10 -0.66 -27.21
C ILE A 117 3.58 -1.97 -27.83
N ILE A 118 2.79 -3.04 -27.71
CA ILE A 118 3.11 -4.38 -28.21
C ILE A 118 2.02 -4.85 -29.17
N ASN A 119 2.42 -5.24 -30.37
CA ASN A 119 1.55 -5.92 -31.33
C ASN A 119 1.52 -7.43 -30.99
N LEU A 120 0.33 -7.98 -30.81
CA LEU A 120 0.13 -9.38 -30.41
C LEU A 120 0.38 -10.40 -31.55
N GLY A 121 0.60 -9.92 -32.77
CA GLY A 121 0.85 -10.76 -33.95
C GLY A 121 -0.41 -11.44 -34.52
N THR A 122 -1.51 -11.39 -33.79
CA THR A 122 -2.83 -11.88 -34.19
C THR A 122 -3.91 -11.03 -33.56
N THR A 123 -5.13 -11.11 -34.06
CA THR A 123 -6.29 -10.48 -33.42
C THR A 123 -6.89 -11.46 -32.43
N LEU A 124 -7.03 -11.00 -31.18
CA LEU A 124 -7.64 -11.72 -30.05
C LEU A 124 -9.02 -11.16 -29.74
N ASN A 125 -9.87 -11.98 -29.14
CA ASN A 125 -11.24 -11.63 -28.77
C ASN A 125 -11.48 -11.80 -27.27
N LEU A 126 -12.61 -11.31 -26.81
CA LEU A 126 -13.06 -11.44 -25.43
C LEU A 126 -12.87 -12.87 -24.88
N GLY A 127 -12.16 -13.02 -23.81
CA GLY A 127 -11.84 -14.29 -23.14
C GLY A 127 -10.57 -14.99 -23.65
N ASP A 128 -9.96 -14.54 -24.75
CA ASP A 128 -8.70 -15.10 -25.23
C ASP A 128 -7.56 -14.76 -24.25
N GLN A 129 -6.67 -15.70 -24.05
CA GLN A 129 -5.49 -15.55 -23.18
C GLN A 129 -4.26 -15.19 -24.00
N PHE A 130 -3.40 -14.38 -23.42
CA PHE A 130 -2.07 -14.13 -23.97
C PHE A 130 -1.03 -14.02 -22.85
N SER A 131 0.23 -14.17 -23.24
CA SER A 131 1.36 -13.89 -22.37
C SER A 131 2.37 -12.99 -23.06
N THR A 132 3.01 -12.12 -22.28
CA THR A 132 4.17 -11.36 -22.74
C THR A 132 5.35 -11.56 -21.80
N ILE A 133 6.57 -11.48 -22.35
CA ILE A 133 7.79 -11.37 -21.56
C ILE A 133 8.54 -10.17 -22.12
N VAL A 134 8.74 -9.15 -21.29
CA VAL A 134 9.48 -7.94 -21.64
C VAL A 134 10.84 -8.00 -20.96
N TYR A 135 11.92 -8.09 -21.74
CA TYR A 135 13.30 -7.98 -21.26
C TYR A 135 13.73 -6.52 -21.34
N TYR A 136 14.31 -6.00 -20.26
CA TYR A 136 14.66 -4.60 -20.17
C TYR A 136 15.78 -4.35 -19.17
N HIS A 137 16.38 -3.16 -19.26
CA HIS A 137 17.36 -2.67 -18.30
C HIS A 137 17.36 -1.15 -18.24
N GLY A 138 17.97 -0.61 -17.21
CA GLY A 138 18.20 0.83 -17.07
C GLY A 138 18.27 1.31 -15.64
N THR A 139 18.32 2.63 -15.49
CA THR A 139 18.16 3.30 -14.21
C THR A 139 16.67 3.54 -13.98
N PRO A 140 16.07 3.05 -12.88
CA PRO A 140 14.68 3.33 -12.56
C PRO A 140 14.41 4.83 -12.44
N GLY A 141 13.18 5.23 -12.76
CA GLY A 141 12.69 6.58 -12.51
C GLY A 141 12.38 6.81 -11.04
N SER A 142 12.09 8.07 -10.72
CA SER A 142 11.72 8.50 -9.37
C SER A 142 10.62 9.55 -9.50
N SER A 143 9.39 9.10 -9.72
CA SER A 143 8.18 9.93 -9.69
C SER A 143 7.38 9.66 -8.40
N GLY A 144 6.26 10.36 -8.22
CA GLY A 144 5.43 10.16 -7.03
C GLY A 144 6.21 10.36 -5.73
N PHE A 145 6.17 9.37 -4.86
CA PHE A 145 6.88 9.39 -3.59
C PHE A 145 8.32 8.86 -3.66
N GLY A 146 8.87 8.67 -4.86
CA GLY A 146 10.24 8.22 -5.06
C GLY A 146 10.36 6.93 -5.86
N SER A 147 9.28 6.23 -6.15
CA SER A 147 9.12 5.00 -6.96
C SER A 147 10.18 3.93 -6.73
N PHE A 148 11.45 4.24 -6.96
CA PHE A 148 12.60 3.35 -6.77
C PHE A 148 13.82 4.16 -6.32
N GLU A 149 14.31 3.88 -5.13
CA GLU A 149 15.40 4.63 -4.52
C GLU A 149 16.65 3.78 -4.31
N PHE A 150 17.80 4.30 -4.74
CA PHE A 150 19.12 3.82 -4.36
C PHE A 150 19.71 4.77 -3.31
N SER A 151 19.88 4.29 -2.09
CA SER A 151 20.34 5.06 -0.94
C SER A 151 21.36 4.27 -0.14
N SER A 152 21.72 4.78 1.02
CA SER A 152 22.63 4.11 1.95
C SER A 152 22.20 4.29 3.40
N GLN A 153 22.42 3.27 4.22
CA GLN A 153 22.19 3.29 5.64
C GLN A 153 23.43 2.79 6.39
N ALA A 154 24.02 3.64 7.23
CA ALA A 154 25.25 3.34 7.97
C ALA A 154 26.37 2.74 7.09
N GLY A 155 26.53 3.28 5.85
CA GLY A 155 27.54 2.84 4.90
C GLY A 155 27.19 1.60 4.09
N ASN A 156 26.02 0.99 4.30
CA ASN A 156 25.52 -0.12 3.50
C ASN A 156 24.51 0.36 2.47
N PRO A 157 24.40 -0.30 1.30
CA PRO A 157 23.34 0.00 0.35
C PRO A 157 21.97 -0.19 1.01
N ALA A 158 21.04 0.74 0.75
CA ALA A 158 19.66 0.66 1.16
C ALA A 158 18.78 1.05 -0.03
N ILE A 159 18.04 0.09 -0.56
CA ILE A 159 17.27 0.22 -1.79
C ILE A 159 15.83 -0.12 -1.46
N TRP A 160 14.88 0.64 -1.98
CA TRP A 160 13.45 0.34 -1.79
C TRP A 160 12.59 0.86 -2.92
N THR A 161 11.37 0.34 -3.01
CA THR A 161 10.34 0.83 -3.92
C THR A 161 9.18 1.43 -3.13
N LEU A 162 8.50 2.43 -3.72
CA LEU A 162 7.24 2.98 -3.28
C LEU A 162 6.48 3.47 -4.50
N SER A 163 5.57 2.66 -5.02
CA SER A 163 4.93 2.88 -6.31
C SER A 163 3.62 3.66 -6.27
N GLU A 164 3.08 3.90 -5.09
CA GLU A 164 1.85 4.67 -4.93
C GLU A 164 2.06 6.16 -5.31
N PRO A 165 1.11 6.81 -6.03
CA PRO A 165 -0.05 6.21 -6.69
C PRO A 165 0.25 5.72 -8.12
N TYR A 166 1.24 6.25 -8.84
CA TYR A 166 1.52 6.01 -10.27
C TYR A 166 3.00 5.78 -10.57
N GLY A 167 3.74 5.19 -9.64
CA GLY A 167 5.18 5.02 -9.72
C GLY A 167 5.65 3.63 -10.15
N ALA A 168 4.76 2.66 -10.36
CA ALA A 168 5.18 1.32 -10.77
C ALA A 168 5.84 1.31 -12.15
N LYS A 169 5.38 2.13 -13.08
CA LYS A 169 5.96 2.31 -14.42
C LYS A 169 7.40 2.82 -14.43
N ASP A 170 7.87 3.38 -13.32
CA ASP A 170 9.22 3.94 -13.22
C ASP A 170 10.29 2.86 -13.13
N TRP A 171 9.91 1.62 -12.81
CA TRP A 171 10.88 0.56 -12.64
C TRP A 171 10.50 -0.78 -13.30
N TRP A 172 9.24 -0.96 -13.78
CA TRP A 172 8.85 -2.15 -14.53
C TRP A 172 7.70 -1.89 -15.50
N PRO A 173 7.59 -2.65 -16.61
CA PRO A 173 6.46 -2.56 -17.54
C PRO A 173 5.20 -3.11 -16.86
N VAL A 174 4.18 -2.29 -16.71
CA VAL A 174 3.00 -2.56 -15.89
C VAL A 174 1.74 -1.92 -16.47
N LYS A 175 0.58 -2.40 -16.08
CA LYS A 175 -0.68 -1.66 -16.16
C LYS A 175 -0.79 -0.87 -14.85
N ASP A 176 -0.42 0.43 -14.88
CA ASP A 176 -0.21 1.25 -13.66
C ASP A 176 -1.53 1.85 -13.14
N THR A 177 -2.41 0.97 -12.68
CA THR A 177 -3.71 1.32 -12.10
C THR A 177 -4.09 0.37 -10.96
N PRO A 178 -4.68 0.84 -9.86
CA PRO A 178 -5.21 -0.04 -8.81
C PRO A 178 -6.44 -0.83 -9.26
N ALA A 179 -7.10 -0.41 -10.35
CA ALA A 179 -8.34 -1.03 -10.84
C ALA A 179 -8.18 -2.49 -11.30
N ASP A 180 -6.96 -2.93 -11.59
CA ASP A 180 -6.66 -4.27 -12.11
C ASP A 180 -5.61 -4.95 -11.23
N LYS A 181 -6.05 -5.91 -10.42
CA LYS A 181 -5.18 -6.69 -9.54
C LYS A 181 -4.78 -7.99 -10.23
N ALA A 182 -3.48 -8.28 -10.27
CA ALA A 182 -3.03 -9.61 -10.67
C ALA A 182 -3.52 -10.66 -9.66
N ASP A 183 -4.05 -11.80 -10.12
CA ASP A 183 -4.52 -12.89 -9.25
C ASP A 183 -3.38 -13.47 -8.39
N SER A 184 -2.13 -13.36 -8.86
CA SER A 184 -0.91 -13.75 -8.14
C SER A 184 0.33 -13.11 -8.76
N ALA A 185 1.44 -13.09 -7.98
CA ALA A 185 2.71 -12.57 -8.46
C ALA A 185 3.90 -13.37 -7.92
N ASP A 186 4.92 -13.56 -8.77
CA ASP A 186 6.26 -14.01 -8.37
C ASP A 186 7.23 -12.83 -8.45
N PHE A 187 8.08 -12.70 -7.44
CA PHE A 187 9.11 -11.67 -7.40
C PHE A 187 10.48 -12.29 -7.13
N TRP A 188 11.29 -12.43 -8.17
CA TRP A 188 12.63 -12.98 -8.09
C TRP A 188 13.63 -11.84 -8.12
N ILE A 189 14.39 -11.70 -7.05
CA ILE A 189 15.29 -10.56 -6.82
C ILE A 189 16.71 -11.09 -6.70
N THR A 190 17.54 -10.78 -7.68
CA THR A 190 18.98 -11.13 -7.68
C THR A 190 19.79 -9.94 -7.18
N VAL A 191 20.55 -10.18 -6.11
CA VAL A 191 21.39 -9.17 -5.44
C VAL A 191 22.75 -9.77 -5.04
N SER A 192 23.71 -8.91 -4.65
CA SER A 192 24.95 -9.33 -3.99
C SER A 192 24.66 -10.20 -2.76
N THR A 193 25.48 -11.22 -2.51
CA THR A 193 25.37 -12.11 -1.35
C THR A 193 25.39 -11.39 0.01
N SER A 194 25.87 -10.16 0.06
CA SER A 194 25.86 -9.32 1.27
C SER A 194 24.51 -8.65 1.57
N LEU A 195 23.55 -8.73 0.66
CA LEU A 195 22.26 -8.03 0.75
C LEU A 195 21.12 -9.04 0.87
N ILE A 196 20.07 -8.62 1.58
CA ILE A 196 18.87 -9.40 1.85
C ILE A 196 17.67 -8.59 1.31
N PRO A 197 17.00 -9.06 0.27
CA PRO A 197 15.74 -8.45 -0.18
C PRO A 197 14.56 -8.99 0.65
N ALA A 198 13.73 -8.07 1.14
CA ALA A 198 12.39 -8.33 1.66
C ALA A 198 11.36 -7.98 0.59
N SER A 199 10.31 -8.82 0.43
CA SER A 199 9.26 -8.64 -0.57
C SER A 199 7.95 -9.31 -0.15
N ASN A 200 6.94 -9.19 -1.00
CA ASN A 200 5.57 -9.67 -0.80
C ASN A 200 5.49 -11.22 -0.73
N GLY A 201 4.47 -11.72 -0.06
CA GLY A 201 4.17 -13.15 -0.02
C GLY A 201 5.19 -14.01 0.73
N LYS A 202 5.34 -15.24 0.33
CA LYS A 202 6.27 -16.22 0.93
C LYS A 202 7.62 -16.25 0.20
N LEU A 203 8.71 -16.35 0.97
CA LEU A 203 10.01 -16.71 0.43
C LEU A 203 10.02 -18.22 0.10
N ILE A 204 10.06 -18.54 -1.19
CA ILE A 204 10.00 -19.93 -1.68
C ILE A 204 11.39 -20.56 -1.75
N ALA A 205 12.40 -19.78 -2.16
CA ALA A 205 13.78 -20.26 -2.28
C ALA A 205 14.79 -19.10 -2.25
N ILE A 206 16.01 -19.44 -1.83
CA ILE A 206 17.21 -18.62 -2.04
C ILE A 206 18.14 -19.47 -2.88
N VAL A 207 18.53 -18.99 -4.05
CA VAL A 207 19.44 -19.69 -4.98
C VAL A 207 20.77 -18.97 -4.98
N ASP A 208 21.85 -19.68 -4.63
CA ASP A 208 23.21 -19.20 -4.84
C ASP A 208 23.58 -19.35 -6.32
N ASN A 209 23.93 -18.26 -6.97
CA ASN A 209 24.28 -18.25 -8.39
C ASN A 209 25.77 -18.58 -8.66
N GLY A 210 26.59 -18.77 -7.61
CA GLY A 210 28.01 -19.12 -7.73
C GLY A 210 28.91 -17.98 -8.24
N ASN A 211 28.38 -16.77 -8.39
CA ASN A 211 29.08 -15.60 -8.95
C ASN A 211 29.09 -14.40 -7.98
N GLY A 212 28.86 -14.65 -6.69
CA GLY A 212 28.77 -13.59 -5.66
C GLY A 212 27.39 -12.93 -5.57
N THR A 213 26.34 -13.54 -6.17
CA THR A 213 24.97 -13.11 -6.05
C THR A 213 24.06 -14.24 -5.56
N HIS A 214 22.96 -13.85 -4.92
CA HIS A 214 21.84 -14.75 -4.60
C HIS A 214 20.56 -14.26 -5.29
N THR A 215 19.71 -15.20 -5.72
CA THR A 215 18.34 -14.92 -6.17
C THR A 215 17.36 -15.34 -5.11
N TYR A 216 16.64 -14.39 -4.54
CA TYR A 216 15.53 -14.61 -3.63
C TYR A 216 14.23 -14.71 -4.41
N LYS A 217 13.50 -15.83 -4.23
CA LYS A 217 12.25 -16.11 -4.94
C LYS A 217 11.08 -15.95 -4.00
N TRP A 218 10.38 -14.84 -4.12
CA TRP A 218 9.16 -14.56 -3.38
C TRP A 218 7.93 -14.86 -4.23
N LYS A 219 6.82 -15.23 -3.58
CA LYS A 219 5.55 -15.52 -4.24
C LYS A 219 4.39 -14.99 -3.42
N SER A 220 3.56 -14.15 -4.03
CA SER A 220 2.24 -13.79 -3.55
C SER A 220 1.19 -14.63 -4.29
N SER A 221 0.39 -15.39 -3.54
CA SER A 221 -0.66 -16.29 -4.05
C SER A 221 -2.05 -15.70 -3.92
N TYR A 222 -2.15 -14.48 -3.44
CA TYR A 222 -3.37 -13.70 -3.35
C TYR A 222 -3.38 -12.56 -4.39
N PRO A 223 -4.56 -12.10 -4.80
CA PRO A 223 -4.65 -10.92 -5.65
C PRO A 223 -3.92 -9.72 -5.08
N ILE A 224 -3.17 -9.01 -5.94
CA ILE A 224 -2.31 -7.92 -5.51
C ILE A 224 -2.35 -6.77 -6.52
N ALA A 225 -2.55 -5.54 -6.05
CA ALA A 225 -2.46 -4.35 -6.88
C ALA A 225 -1.00 -4.04 -7.22
N GLN A 226 -0.77 -3.42 -8.37
CA GLN A 226 0.56 -3.16 -8.89
C GLN A 226 1.41 -2.26 -7.97
N TYR A 227 0.78 -1.27 -7.29
CA TYR A 227 1.50 -0.35 -6.41
C TYR A 227 1.93 -0.99 -5.08
N LEU A 228 1.32 -2.12 -4.72
CA LEU A 228 1.63 -2.90 -3.51
C LEU A 228 2.77 -3.89 -3.71
N LEU A 229 3.17 -4.17 -4.97
CA LEU A 229 4.37 -4.96 -5.26
C LEU A 229 5.62 -4.17 -4.88
N SER A 230 6.45 -4.76 -4.02
CA SER A 230 7.58 -4.04 -3.46
C SER A 230 8.83 -4.88 -3.24
N MET A 231 9.95 -4.21 -3.19
CA MET A 231 11.20 -4.73 -2.65
C MET A 231 11.87 -3.70 -1.74
N ALA A 232 12.47 -4.20 -0.66
CA ALA A 232 13.37 -3.44 0.17
C ALA A 232 14.63 -4.25 0.40
N ILE A 233 15.81 -3.68 0.16
CA ILE A 233 17.08 -4.42 0.06
C ILE A 233 18.16 -3.69 0.84
N THR A 234 18.73 -4.37 1.82
CA THR A 234 19.96 -3.97 2.53
C THR A 234 20.55 -5.18 3.26
N ASN A 235 21.52 -4.97 4.16
CA ASN A 235 22.05 -5.99 5.06
C ASN A 235 21.18 -6.19 6.31
N TYR A 236 19.88 -6.43 6.14
CA TYR A 236 18.91 -6.51 7.23
C TYR A 236 19.30 -7.44 8.38
N ALA A 237 19.07 -6.97 9.62
CA ALA A 237 18.84 -7.86 10.75
C ALA A 237 17.39 -8.34 10.73
N GLN A 238 17.20 -9.62 11.01
CA GLN A 238 15.90 -10.26 10.93
C GLN A 238 15.42 -10.69 12.32
N TYR A 239 14.12 -10.52 12.55
CA TYR A 239 13.41 -10.97 13.74
C TYR A 239 12.05 -11.53 13.32
N THR A 240 11.60 -12.62 13.93
CA THR A 240 10.29 -13.20 13.64
C THR A 240 9.54 -13.44 14.94
N ASN A 241 8.30 -12.99 14.98
CA ASN A 241 7.30 -13.42 15.95
C ASN A 241 6.10 -14.03 15.22
N TYR A 242 5.05 -14.42 15.93
CA TYR A 242 3.97 -15.21 15.36
C TYR A 242 2.61 -14.70 15.82
N TYR A 243 1.65 -14.68 14.92
CA TYR A 243 0.23 -14.55 15.22
C TYR A 243 -0.37 -15.95 15.31
N HIS A 244 -0.90 -16.31 16.49
CA HIS A 244 -1.55 -17.59 16.75
C HIS A 244 -3.04 -17.44 16.53
N TYR A 245 -3.56 -17.93 15.42
CA TYR A 245 -4.98 -17.83 15.06
C TYR A 245 -5.78 -19.07 15.46
N SER A 246 -5.11 -20.11 15.93
CA SER A 246 -5.71 -21.28 16.58
C SER A 246 -4.75 -21.85 17.64
N PRO A 247 -5.18 -22.81 18.48
CA PRO A 247 -4.28 -23.47 19.42
C PRO A 247 -3.11 -24.22 18.78
N THR A 248 -3.21 -24.57 17.51
CA THR A 248 -2.22 -25.37 16.77
C THR A 248 -1.56 -24.62 15.63
N ASP A 249 -2.18 -23.55 15.16
CA ASP A 249 -1.75 -22.89 13.93
C ASP A 249 -1.30 -21.45 14.18
N SER A 250 -0.27 -21.04 13.46
CA SER A 250 0.27 -19.69 13.56
C SER A 250 0.80 -19.20 12.22
N MET A 251 0.74 -17.91 12.03
CA MET A 251 1.31 -17.21 10.89
C MET A 251 2.58 -16.47 11.33
N PRO A 252 3.69 -16.57 10.57
CA PRO A 252 4.90 -15.82 10.87
C PRO A 252 4.72 -14.33 10.58
N ILE A 253 5.31 -13.50 11.44
CA ILE A 253 5.45 -12.06 11.26
C ILE A 253 6.94 -11.77 11.14
N ASN A 254 7.41 -11.47 9.93
CA ASN A 254 8.82 -11.33 9.61
C ASN A 254 9.23 -9.86 9.59
N HIS A 255 10.19 -9.48 10.41
CA HIS A 255 10.70 -8.13 10.51
C HIS A 255 12.12 -8.05 9.95
N PHE A 256 12.32 -7.15 9.00
CA PHE A 256 13.59 -6.85 8.35
C PHE A 256 13.98 -5.41 8.70
N LEU A 257 14.84 -5.24 9.69
CA LEU A 257 15.25 -3.92 10.18
C LEU A 257 16.72 -3.67 9.90
N TYR A 258 17.09 -2.40 9.85
CA TYR A 258 18.49 -2.03 9.85
C TYR A 258 19.19 -2.59 11.09
N PRO A 259 20.40 -3.15 10.99
CA PRO A 259 21.05 -3.83 12.11
C PRO A 259 21.12 -2.99 13.39
N GLY A 260 21.33 -1.68 13.26
CA GLY A 260 21.40 -0.76 14.39
C GLY A 260 20.06 -0.42 15.04
N SER A 261 18.92 -0.72 14.39
CA SER A 261 17.60 -0.32 14.89
C SER A 261 16.78 -1.49 15.47
N LEU A 262 17.16 -2.74 15.22
CA LEU A 262 16.35 -3.89 15.64
C LEU A 262 16.10 -3.91 17.16
N ASN A 263 17.15 -3.86 17.97
CA ASN A 263 17.03 -4.02 19.42
C ASN A 263 16.17 -2.93 20.07
N SER A 264 16.20 -1.70 19.56
CA SER A 264 15.41 -0.59 20.08
C SER A 264 13.93 -0.68 19.75
N ASN A 265 13.56 -1.49 18.76
CA ASN A 265 12.18 -1.60 18.26
C ASN A 265 11.48 -2.92 18.62
N ILE A 266 12.18 -3.91 19.19
CA ILE A 266 11.59 -5.23 19.56
C ILE A 266 10.32 -5.07 20.41
N ALA A 267 10.30 -4.13 21.35
CA ALA A 267 9.15 -3.92 22.22
C ALA A 267 7.88 -3.50 21.44
N GLN A 268 8.04 -2.71 20.37
CA GLN A 268 6.95 -2.31 19.47
C GLN A 268 6.55 -3.47 18.56
N LEU A 269 7.54 -4.14 17.96
CA LEU A 269 7.30 -5.28 17.08
C LEU A 269 6.53 -6.40 17.78
N ASN A 270 6.81 -6.64 19.05
CA ASN A 270 6.10 -7.64 19.86
C ASN A 270 4.63 -7.32 20.14
N LYS A 271 4.16 -6.12 19.83
CA LYS A 271 2.73 -5.77 19.92
C LYS A 271 1.95 -6.11 18.64
N THR A 272 2.64 -6.33 17.52
CA THR A 272 2.01 -6.62 16.24
C THR A 272 1.04 -7.81 16.28
N PRO A 273 1.36 -8.97 16.91
CA PRO A 273 0.39 -10.07 16.99
C PRO A 273 -0.92 -9.68 17.66
N GLY A 274 -0.87 -8.93 18.77
CA GLY A 274 -2.06 -8.44 19.47
C GLY A 274 -2.85 -7.40 18.68
N MET A 275 -2.20 -6.61 17.81
CA MET A 275 -2.90 -5.70 16.89
C MET A 275 -3.64 -6.50 15.82
N ILE A 276 -3.03 -7.56 15.27
CA ILE A 276 -3.70 -8.46 14.31
C ILE A 276 -4.92 -9.10 14.97
N GLU A 277 -4.81 -9.59 16.21
CA GLU A 277 -5.93 -10.18 16.96
C GLU A 277 -7.09 -9.18 17.13
N ILE A 278 -6.80 -7.93 17.51
CA ILE A 278 -7.81 -6.88 17.64
C ILE A 278 -8.53 -6.63 16.30
N TYR A 279 -7.78 -6.54 15.20
CA TYR A 279 -8.37 -6.31 13.89
C TYR A 279 -9.11 -7.52 13.34
N ALA A 280 -8.61 -8.73 13.58
CA ALA A 280 -9.31 -9.96 13.21
C ALA A 280 -10.68 -10.09 13.91
N ASP A 281 -10.78 -9.68 15.18
CA ASP A 281 -12.06 -9.61 15.91
C ASP A 281 -13.03 -8.58 15.31
N ARG A 282 -12.53 -7.48 14.77
CA ARG A 282 -13.33 -6.35 14.25
C ARG A 282 -13.69 -6.48 12.77
N PHE A 283 -12.80 -7.04 11.96
CA PHE A 283 -12.88 -7.05 10.49
C PHE A 283 -12.97 -8.45 9.89
N GLY A 284 -12.83 -9.51 10.70
CA GLY A 284 -12.62 -10.89 10.25
C GLY A 284 -11.15 -11.24 10.15
N GLU A 285 -10.83 -12.52 10.01
CA GLU A 285 -9.47 -13.06 10.04
C GLU A 285 -8.50 -12.33 9.11
N TYR A 286 -7.21 -12.32 9.50
CA TYR A 286 -6.15 -11.71 8.69
C TYR A 286 -6.20 -12.21 7.25
N PRO A 287 -6.28 -11.32 6.25
CA PRO A 287 -6.64 -11.72 4.88
C PRO A 287 -5.62 -12.65 4.22
N PHE A 288 -4.35 -12.49 4.55
CA PHE A 288 -3.24 -13.23 3.93
C PHE A 288 -2.68 -14.30 4.87
N ILE A 289 -3.56 -14.93 5.66
CA ILE A 289 -3.20 -15.88 6.73
C ILE A 289 -2.33 -17.05 6.26
N ASN A 290 -2.46 -17.47 4.99
CA ASN A 290 -1.66 -18.54 4.42
C ASN A 290 -0.27 -18.07 3.93
N GLU A 291 0.06 -16.79 4.07
CA GLU A 291 1.37 -16.23 3.71
C GLU A 291 2.15 -15.79 4.94
N LYS A 292 2.14 -14.51 5.23
CA LYS A 292 2.82 -13.88 6.36
C LYS A 292 2.26 -12.47 6.57
N TYR A 293 2.67 -11.84 7.64
CA TYR A 293 2.79 -10.40 7.76
C TYR A 293 4.26 -10.03 8.01
N GLY A 294 4.61 -8.78 7.97
CA GLY A 294 5.93 -8.33 8.35
C GLY A 294 6.20 -6.87 8.06
N HIS A 295 7.40 -6.44 8.42
CA HIS A 295 7.88 -5.09 8.22
C HIS A 295 9.23 -5.10 7.52
N ALA A 296 9.43 -4.21 6.55
CA ALA A 296 10.74 -3.92 5.97
C ALA A 296 11.09 -2.46 6.29
N GLN A 297 12.18 -2.24 7.03
CA GLN A 297 12.63 -0.88 7.29
C GLN A 297 13.21 -0.25 6.03
N PHE A 298 12.80 0.99 5.72
CA PHE A 298 13.28 1.74 4.56
C PHE A 298 13.66 3.18 4.97
N GLY A 299 14.30 3.91 4.06
CA GLY A 299 14.84 5.25 4.37
C GLY A 299 13.84 6.39 4.19
N TRP A 300 12.59 6.07 3.84
CA TRP A 300 11.49 7.02 3.76
C TRP A 300 10.89 7.21 5.16
N GLY A 301 10.36 8.37 5.49
CA GLY A 301 9.66 8.56 6.76
C GLY A 301 8.21 8.06 6.66
N GLY A 302 7.55 7.66 7.76
CA GLY A 302 6.20 7.11 7.73
C GLY A 302 6.17 5.64 7.36
N GLY A 303 5.07 5.16 6.79
CA GLY A 303 4.87 3.80 6.34
C GLY A 303 4.34 3.71 4.92
N MET A 304 4.26 2.50 4.40
CA MET A 304 3.61 2.14 3.15
C MET A 304 3.10 0.70 3.26
N GLU A 305 1.84 0.53 2.95
CA GLU A 305 1.06 -0.69 3.14
C GLU A 305 1.39 -1.84 2.18
N HIS A 306 2.60 -1.95 1.68
CA HIS A 306 2.94 -3.05 0.77
C HIS A 306 2.42 -4.39 1.25
N GLN A 307 1.61 -5.05 0.44
CA GLN A 307 0.87 -6.25 0.82
C GLN A 307 1.76 -7.31 1.46
N THR A 308 1.43 -7.73 2.67
CA THR A 308 2.12 -8.72 3.51
C THR A 308 3.53 -8.34 4.00
N ILE A 309 4.07 -7.18 3.60
CA ILE A 309 5.40 -6.70 4.00
C ILE A 309 5.43 -5.17 4.06
N THR A 310 4.80 -4.61 5.06
CA THR A 310 4.71 -3.17 5.26
C THR A 310 6.09 -2.52 5.31
N SER A 311 6.31 -1.47 4.53
CA SER A 311 7.55 -0.69 4.58
C SER A 311 7.45 0.37 5.67
N MET A 312 8.47 0.46 6.54
CA MET A 312 8.42 1.27 7.76
C MET A 312 9.64 2.18 7.89
N GLY A 313 9.41 3.50 7.96
CA GLY A 313 10.45 4.46 8.29
C GLY A 313 10.69 4.59 9.79
N SER A 314 9.65 4.35 10.57
CA SER A 314 9.66 4.30 12.05
C SER A 314 8.81 3.12 12.54
N PHE A 315 8.86 2.82 13.84
CA PHE A 315 8.10 1.72 14.45
C PHE A 315 7.21 2.23 15.60
N GLY A 316 6.60 3.41 15.44
CA GLY A 316 5.55 3.90 16.31
C GLY A 316 4.36 2.94 16.32
N ASN A 317 3.75 2.70 17.50
CA ASN A 317 2.65 1.74 17.61
C ASN A 317 1.47 2.10 16.67
N MET A 318 1.17 3.39 16.56
CA MET A 318 0.03 3.82 15.73
C MET A 318 0.36 3.75 14.24
N LEU A 319 1.62 3.95 13.85
CA LEU A 319 2.05 3.71 12.48
C LEU A 319 1.94 2.22 12.13
N ILE A 320 2.43 1.33 12.99
CA ILE A 320 2.24 -0.13 12.80
C ILE A 320 0.75 -0.47 12.67
N ALA A 321 -0.10 0.12 13.52
CA ALA A 321 -1.55 -0.12 13.50
C ALA A 321 -2.21 0.37 12.21
N HIS A 322 -1.83 1.56 11.74
CA HIS A 322 -2.31 2.14 10.49
C HIS A 322 -1.99 1.25 9.29
N GLU A 323 -0.71 0.97 9.11
CA GLU A 323 -0.23 0.17 7.98
C GLU A 323 -0.72 -1.28 8.03
N LEU A 324 -0.89 -1.86 9.22
CA LEU A 324 -1.48 -3.19 9.36
C LEU A 324 -2.96 -3.22 8.95
N ALA A 325 -3.72 -2.15 9.24
CA ALA A 325 -5.14 -2.09 8.90
C ALA A 325 -5.38 -2.14 7.39
N HIS A 326 -4.44 -1.60 6.62
CA HIS A 326 -4.49 -1.65 5.17
C HIS A 326 -4.53 -3.08 4.61
N MET A 327 -4.04 -4.09 5.33
CA MET A 327 -4.17 -5.48 4.89
C MET A 327 -5.63 -5.88 4.62
N TRP A 328 -6.61 -5.30 5.37
CA TRP A 328 -8.04 -5.47 5.11
C TRP A 328 -8.58 -4.43 4.12
N PHE A 329 -8.23 -3.14 4.33
CA PHE A 329 -8.77 -2.00 3.58
C PHE A 329 -7.64 -1.23 2.89
N GLY A 330 -7.38 -1.58 1.65
CA GLY A 330 -6.25 -1.15 0.83
C GLY A 330 -5.67 -2.32 0.04
N ASP A 331 -5.40 -3.43 0.71
CA ASP A 331 -4.76 -4.61 0.11
C ASP A 331 -5.77 -5.70 -0.25
N LYS A 332 -6.57 -6.19 0.70
CA LYS A 332 -7.63 -7.16 0.40
C LYS A 332 -8.71 -6.50 -0.46
N ILE A 333 -9.24 -5.37 -0.02
CA ILE A 333 -10.17 -4.54 -0.77
C ILE A 333 -9.45 -3.26 -1.11
N THR A 334 -9.11 -3.07 -2.38
CA THR A 334 -8.38 -1.88 -2.86
C THR A 334 -9.37 -0.87 -3.44
N CYS A 335 -9.16 0.43 -3.25
CA CYS A 335 -9.97 1.42 -3.95
C CYS A 335 -9.79 1.26 -5.46
N LYS A 336 -10.89 1.22 -6.22
CA LYS A 336 -10.89 1.00 -7.68
C LYS A 336 -10.10 2.06 -8.42
N ASP A 337 -10.15 3.27 -7.90
CA ASP A 337 -9.39 4.42 -8.37
C ASP A 337 -9.14 5.40 -7.23
N TRP A 338 -8.25 6.34 -7.47
CA TRP A 338 -7.82 7.30 -6.44
C TRP A 338 -8.89 8.33 -6.05
N HIS A 339 -10.01 8.41 -6.76
CA HIS A 339 -11.19 9.16 -6.30
C HIS A 339 -11.73 8.59 -4.98
N HIS A 340 -11.58 7.30 -4.77
CA HIS A 340 -12.08 6.56 -3.62
C HIS A 340 -11.01 6.20 -2.59
N ILE A 341 -9.86 6.88 -2.56
CA ILE A 341 -8.72 6.58 -1.66
C ILE A 341 -9.10 6.57 -0.18
N TRP A 342 -10.16 7.23 0.23
CA TRP A 342 -10.64 7.21 1.59
C TRP A 342 -11.06 5.81 2.08
N LEU A 343 -11.42 4.90 1.15
CA LEU A 343 -11.69 3.49 1.46
C LEU A 343 -10.44 2.76 1.97
N ASN A 344 -9.25 3.23 1.60
CA ASN A 344 -7.99 2.77 2.16
C ASN A 344 -7.63 3.62 3.39
N GLU A 345 -7.34 4.89 3.22
CA GLU A 345 -6.75 5.76 4.23
C GLU A 345 -7.69 6.14 5.38
N GLY A 346 -8.97 6.38 5.06
CA GLY A 346 -9.99 6.67 6.07
C GLY A 346 -10.25 5.48 6.98
N PHE A 347 -10.27 4.26 6.41
CA PHE A 347 -10.43 3.02 7.17
C PHE A 347 -9.22 2.73 8.05
N ALA A 348 -8.00 2.87 7.51
CA ALA A 348 -6.77 2.68 8.29
C ALA A 348 -6.67 3.71 9.43
N THR A 349 -7.01 4.99 9.16
CA THR A 349 -7.08 6.04 10.19
C THR A 349 -8.12 5.71 11.27
N TYR A 350 -9.27 5.17 10.91
CA TYR A 350 -10.27 4.75 11.87
C TYR A 350 -9.83 3.52 12.68
N ALA A 351 -9.13 2.59 12.04
CA ALA A 351 -8.60 1.40 12.71
C ALA A 351 -7.63 1.75 13.85
N GLU A 352 -6.86 2.83 13.74
CA GLU A 352 -6.05 3.36 14.85
C GLU A 352 -6.92 3.74 16.07
N CYS A 353 -8.17 4.24 15.84
CA CYS A 353 -9.11 4.50 16.94
C CYS A 353 -9.43 3.22 17.70
N LEU A 354 -9.58 2.08 17.01
CA LEU A 354 -9.91 0.80 17.61
C LEU A 354 -8.76 0.21 18.44
N ILE A 355 -7.51 0.41 18.02
CA ILE A 355 -6.34 0.06 18.86
C ILE A 355 -6.32 0.93 20.13
N ASN A 356 -6.60 2.23 20.01
CA ASN A 356 -6.69 3.11 21.17
C ASN A 356 -7.86 2.71 22.09
N GLU A 357 -9.01 2.30 21.54
CA GLU A 357 -10.14 1.77 22.30
C GLU A 357 -9.75 0.50 23.07
N ALA A 358 -9.09 -0.45 22.39
CA ALA A 358 -8.68 -1.72 23.01
C ALA A 358 -7.62 -1.53 24.11
N TRP A 359 -6.68 -0.62 23.94
CA TRP A 359 -5.57 -0.42 24.89
C TRP A 359 -5.90 0.55 26.02
N TYR A 360 -6.75 1.56 25.78
CA TYR A 360 -6.99 2.66 26.72
C TYR A 360 -8.49 2.90 26.98
N ALA A 361 -9.34 1.95 26.59
CA ALA A 361 -10.78 2.00 26.70
C ALA A 361 -11.39 3.26 26.04
N LYS A 362 -12.61 3.61 26.44
CA LYS A 362 -13.35 4.75 25.86
C LYS A 362 -12.55 6.07 25.88
N THR A 363 -11.75 6.31 26.90
CA THR A 363 -10.96 7.56 26.99
C THR A 363 -9.91 7.64 25.87
N GLY A 364 -9.24 6.54 25.56
CA GLY A 364 -8.29 6.47 24.44
C GLY A 364 -8.96 6.72 23.09
N TYR A 365 -10.10 6.05 22.89
CA TYR A 365 -10.92 6.25 21.70
C TYR A 365 -11.38 7.70 21.53
N ASP A 366 -12.03 8.27 22.54
CA ASP A 366 -12.60 9.62 22.49
C ASP A 366 -11.52 10.68 22.23
N ASN A 367 -10.36 10.58 22.86
CA ASN A 367 -9.24 11.50 22.67
C ASN A 367 -8.69 11.42 21.24
N TYR A 368 -8.55 10.21 20.71
CA TYR A 368 -8.04 10.00 19.37
C TYR A 368 -9.03 10.54 18.31
N VAL A 369 -10.31 10.21 18.42
CA VAL A 369 -11.36 10.73 17.55
C VAL A 369 -11.46 12.25 17.61
N ALA A 370 -11.39 12.85 18.80
CA ALA A 370 -11.41 14.31 18.96
C ALA A 370 -10.26 14.99 18.21
N ASN A 371 -9.08 14.37 18.20
CA ASN A 371 -7.92 14.85 17.44
C ASN A 371 -8.16 14.79 15.93
N LYS A 372 -8.70 13.66 15.43
CA LYS A 372 -9.06 13.52 14.01
C LYS A 372 -10.19 14.47 13.60
N MET A 373 -11.18 14.70 14.45
CA MET A 373 -12.24 15.71 14.23
C MET A 373 -11.66 17.12 14.12
N ALA A 374 -10.64 17.46 14.92
CA ALA A 374 -9.98 18.76 14.83
C ALA A 374 -9.26 18.94 13.48
N SER A 375 -8.58 17.91 12.98
CA SER A 375 -7.96 17.91 11.65
C SER A 375 -9.01 17.94 10.53
N ALA A 376 -10.06 17.12 10.61
CA ALA A 376 -11.12 17.02 9.62
C ALA A 376 -11.85 18.35 9.36
N ARG A 377 -11.92 19.24 10.37
CA ARG A 377 -12.50 20.61 10.21
C ARG A 377 -11.73 21.49 9.24
N ASN A 378 -10.47 21.15 8.95
CA ASN A 378 -9.63 21.88 7.98
C ASN A 378 -9.80 21.35 6.56
N ALA A 379 -10.51 20.22 6.36
CA ALA A 379 -10.72 19.62 5.05
C ALA A 379 -11.40 20.59 4.08
N GLN A 380 -10.85 20.73 2.90
CA GLN A 380 -11.42 21.49 1.78
C GLN A 380 -11.88 20.52 0.69
N GLY A 381 -13.02 20.79 0.04
CA GLY A 381 -13.58 19.91 -0.97
C GLY A 381 -14.25 18.66 -0.41
N SER A 382 -14.54 17.71 -1.29
CA SER A 382 -15.18 16.43 -0.98
C SER A 382 -14.15 15.36 -0.59
N ILE A 383 -14.57 14.34 0.17
CA ILE A 383 -13.73 13.16 0.43
C ILE A 383 -13.48 12.40 -0.88
N TRP A 384 -14.51 12.31 -1.74
CA TRP A 384 -14.32 11.84 -3.10
C TRP A 384 -13.37 12.79 -3.84
N VAL A 385 -12.18 12.33 -4.16
CA VAL A 385 -11.10 13.16 -4.72
C VAL A 385 -11.47 13.61 -6.13
N GLN A 386 -11.46 14.91 -6.39
CA GLN A 386 -11.85 15.46 -7.70
C GLN A 386 -10.69 15.42 -8.70
N ASP A 387 -9.47 15.75 -8.29
CA ASP A 387 -8.28 15.77 -9.14
C ASP A 387 -7.29 14.67 -8.75
N ILE A 388 -7.43 13.50 -9.39
CA ILE A 388 -6.53 12.37 -9.18
C ILE A 388 -5.17 12.52 -9.89
N SER A 389 -4.93 13.60 -10.61
CA SER A 389 -3.62 13.95 -11.15
C SER A 389 -2.72 14.64 -10.11
N SER A 390 -3.27 15.01 -8.98
CA SER A 390 -2.57 15.70 -7.90
C SER A 390 -2.39 14.78 -6.70
N VAL A 391 -1.15 14.42 -6.39
CA VAL A 391 -0.82 13.61 -5.20
C VAL A 391 -1.28 14.30 -3.91
N ASN A 392 -1.18 15.63 -3.81
CA ASN A 392 -1.68 16.39 -2.66
C ASN A 392 -3.21 16.30 -2.52
N GLU A 393 -3.94 16.21 -3.64
CA GLU A 393 -5.37 16.03 -3.61
C GLU A 393 -5.75 14.58 -3.22
N ILE A 394 -5.02 13.58 -3.70
CA ILE A 394 -5.27 12.19 -3.34
C ILE A 394 -5.02 11.98 -1.84
N PHE A 395 -3.87 12.43 -1.34
CA PHE A 395 -3.41 12.18 0.04
C PHE A 395 -3.57 13.40 0.95
N ASP A 396 -4.68 14.16 0.81
CA ASP A 396 -4.95 15.28 1.71
C ASP A 396 -5.20 14.79 3.15
N PRO A 397 -4.37 15.26 4.11
CA PRO A 397 -4.39 14.79 5.50
C PRO A 397 -5.73 14.98 6.21
N SER A 398 -6.35 16.12 5.95
CA SER A 398 -7.59 16.49 6.62
C SER A 398 -8.81 15.81 6.00
N ARG A 399 -8.72 15.50 4.70
CA ARG A 399 -9.82 14.97 3.89
C ARG A 399 -9.79 13.45 3.81
N SER A 400 -8.81 12.88 3.10
CA SER A 400 -8.77 11.43 2.83
C SER A 400 -8.56 10.60 4.09
N TYR A 401 -7.71 11.09 5.02
CA TYR A 401 -7.40 10.43 6.29
C TYR A 401 -8.38 10.83 7.40
N SER A 402 -8.27 12.07 7.91
CA SER A 402 -8.97 12.46 9.13
C SER A 402 -10.48 12.52 8.94
N LYS A 403 -10.97 13.19 7.87
CA LYS A 403 -12.42 13.26 7.61
C LYS A 403 -12.96 11.89 7.21
N GLY A 404 -12.21 11.08 6.42
CA GLY A 404 -12.57 9.69 6.11
C GLY A 404 -12.77 8.84 7.36
N GLY A 405 -11.82 8.88 8.30
CA GLY A 405 -11.94 8.18 9.59
C GLY A 405 -13.09 8.69 10.47
N VAL A 406 -13.32 10.02 10.47
CA VAL A 406 -14.44 10.63 11.22
C VAL A 406 -15.81 10.21 10.64
N VAL A 407 -15.92 10.02 9.33
CA VAL A 407 -17.17 9.51 8.71
C VAL A 407 -17.50 8.12 9.22
N LEU A 408 -16.51 7.23 9.36
CA LEU A 408 -16.73 5.89 9.95
C LEU A 408 -17.14 5.98 11.43
N HIS A 409 -16.52 6.89 12.20
CA HIS A 409 -16.96 7.16 13.57
C HIS A 409 -18.41 7.63 13.65
N MET A 410 -18.83 8.53 12.76
CA MET A 410 -20.22 8.99 12.71
C MET A 410 -21.18 7.89 12.30
N LEU A 411 -20.82 7.06 11.31
CA LEU A 411 -21.62 5.91 10.90
C LEU A 411 -21.82 4.95 12.09
N ARG A 412 -20.76 4.65 12.85
CA ARG A 412 -20.84 3.85 14.10
C ARG A 412 -21.83 4.47 15.10
N GLY A 413 -21.82 5.79 15.24
CA GLY A 413 -22.79 6.53 16.09
C GLY A 413 -24.25 6.42 15.61
N ILE A 414 -24.47 6.35 14.30
CA ILE A 414 -25.81 6.23 13.70
C ILE A 414 -26.37 4.82 13.86
N VAL A 415 -25.58 3.79 13.53
CA VAL A 415 -26.06 2.40 13.46
C VAL A 415 -25.83 1.62 14.77
N GLY A 416 -24.98 2.12 15.67
CA GLY A 416 -24.56 1.46 16.92
C GLY A 416 -23.47 0.41 16.70
N ASP A 417 -22.74 0.11 17.78
CA ASP A 417 -21.52 -0.72 17.76
C ASP A 417 -21.72 -2.09 17.08
N SER A 418 -22.73 -2.84 17.49
CA SER A 418 -22.95 -4.20 16.98
C SER A 418 -23.21 -4.23 15.48
N VAL A 419 -24.05 -3.30 15.00
CA VAL A 419 -24.38 -3.21 13.57
C VAL A 419 -23.18 -2.70 12.78
N PHE A 420 -22.45 -1.74 13.32
CA PHE A 420 -21.26 -1.18 12.67
C PHE A 420 -20.17 -2.25 12.43
N PHE A 421 -19.82 -3.02 13.44
CA PHE A 421 -18.82 -4.08 13.26
C PHE A 421 -19.31 -5.21 12.35
N ASN A 422 -20.62 -5.49 12.35
CA ASN A 422 -21.20 -6.41 11.37
C ASN A 422 -21.10 -5.86 9.94
N ILE A 423 -21.27 -4.55 9.73
CA ILE A 423 -21.05 -3.90 8.44
C ILE A 423 -19.60 -4.11 7.98
N LEU A 424 -18.60 -3.82 8.85
CA LEU A 424 -17.19 -3.97 8.49
C LEU A 424 -16.81 -5.41 8.15
N GLN A 425 -17.29 -6.39 8.95
CA GLN A 425 -17.07 -7.82 8.70
C GLN A 425 -17.75 -8.28 7.40
N THR A 426 -18.98 -7.82 7.16
CA THR A 426 -19.73 -8.16 5.94
C THR A 426 -19.03 -7.57 4.71
N TYR A 427 -18.60 -6.31 4.77
CA TYR A 427 -17.86 -5.66 3.69
C TYR A 427 -16.53 -6.36 3.43
N ALA A 428 -15.78 -6.68 4.47
CA ALA A 428 -14.51 -7.40 4.33
C ALA A 428 -14.68 -8.81 3.75
N ALA A 429 -15.85 -9.43 3.89
CA ALA A 429 -16.17 -10.77 3.41
C ALA A 429 -16.98 -10.78 2.10
N ASP A 430 -17.42 -9.63 1.59
CA ASP A 430 -18.27 -9.55 0.39
C ASP A 430 -17.52 -10.10 -0.84
N PRO A 431 -18.00 -11.18 -1.47
CA PRO A 431 -17.31 -11.81 -2.59
C PRO A 431 -17.19 -10.91 -3.85
N ASN A 432 -17.98 -9.84 -3.93
CA ASN A 432 -17.92 -8.92 -5.05
C ASN A 432 -16.69 -7.97 -4.98
N VAL A 433 -16.18 -7.72 -3.78
CA VAL A 433 -15.06 -6.78 -3.55
C VAL A 433 -13.87 -7.40 -2.83
N ALA A 434 -14.06 -8.49 -2.07
CA ALA A 434 -12.98 -9.16 -1.35
C ALA A 434 -11.93 -9.70 -2.34
N TYR A 435 -10.67 -9.35 -2.08
CA TYR A 435 -9.53 -9.59 -2.96
C TYR A 435 -9.64 -8.91 -4.34
N GLY A 436 -10.56 -7.98 -4.47
CA GLY A 436 -10.81 -7.17 -5.65
C GLY A 436 -10.68 -5.68 -5.36
N VAL A 437 -11.49 -4.90 -6.05
CA VAL A 437 -11.55 -3.45 -5.93
C VAL A 437 -12.94 -2.98 -5.57
N ALA A 438 -13.04 -1.82 -4.92
CA ALA A 438 -14.30 -1.25 -4.49
C ALA A 438 -14.39 0.26 -4.77
N VAL A 439 -15.61 0.75 -4.93
CA VAL A 439 -15.98 2.16 -4.89
C VAL A 439 -16.81 2.46 -3.64
N THR A 440 -17.05 3.73 -3.37
CA THR A 440 -17.84 4.15 -2.18
C THR A 440 -19.21 3.50 -2.13
N GLU A 441 -19.86 3.34 -3.27
CA GLU A 441 -21.20 2.77 -3.40
C GLU A 441 -21.26 1.28 -2.96
N ASP A 442 -20.17 0.53 -3.13
CA ASP A 442 -20.10 -0.86 -2.68
C ASP A 442 -20.14 -0.91 -1.14
N PHE A 443 -19.40 -0.06 -0.46
CA PHE A 443 -19.45 0.04 1.00
C PHE A 443 -20.80 0.57 1.49
N GLN A 444 -21.38 1.59 0.83
CA GLN A 444 -22.70 2.13 1.14
C GLN A 444 -23.76 1.04 1.05
N ALA A 445 -23.79 0.26 -0.05
CA ALA A 445 -24.76 -0.80 -0.24
C ALA A 445 -24.70 -1.87 0.86
N VAL A 446 -23.49 -2.25 1.31
CA VAL A 446 -23.30 -3.15 2.45
C VAL A 446 -23.82 -2.51 3.74
N ALA A 447 -23.52 -1.24 3.99
CA ALA A 447 -23.94 -0.52 5.19
C ALA A 447 -25.47 -0.42 5.28
N GLU A 448 -26.14 -0.13 4.17
CA GLU A 448 -27.60 -0.06 4.08
C GLU A 448 -28.25 -1.43 4.25
N ASN A 449 -27.70 -2.44 3.57
CA ASN A 449 -28.23 -3.82 3.68
C ASN A 449 -28.16 -4.37 5.11
N VAL A 450 -27.03 -4.13 5.80
CA VAL A 450 -26.81 -4.66 7.16
C VAL A 450 -27.57 -3.85 8.22
N SER A 451 -27.65 -2.53 8.06
CA SER A 451 -28.34 -1.65 9.03
C SER A 451 -29.84 -1.58 8.83
N GLY A 452 -30.32 -1.81 7.60
CA GLY A 452 -31.70 -1.57 7.20
C GLY A 452 -32.09 -0.10 7.11
N LEU A 453 -31.11 0.81 7.12
CA LEU A 453 -31.30 2.26 7.02
C LEU A 453 -31.00 2.73 5.59
N ASP A 454 -31.73 3.77 5.16
CA ASP A 454 -31.37 4.57 3.99
C ASP A 454 -30.25 5.53 4.40
N LEU A 455 -29.05 5.34 3.84
CA LEU A 455 -27.86 6.13 4.12
C LEU A 455 -27.43 7.03 2.94
N ASP A 456 -28.23 7.11 1.87
CA ASP A 456 -27.95 7.95 0.71
C ASP A 456 -27.63 9.39 1.12
N TYR A 457 -28.49 9.98 1.97
CA TYR A 457 -28.28 11.34 2.45
C TYR A 457 -26.95 11.49 3.23
N PHE A 458 -26.58 10.48 4.04
CA PHE A 458 -25.35 10.49 4.81
C PHE A 458 -24.11 10.49 3.88
N PHE A 459 -24.06 9.55 2.92
CA PHE A 459 -22.93 9.46 1.99
C PHE A 459 -22.85 10.67 1.07
N GLN A 460 -23.98 11.16 0.56
CA GLN A 460 -24.02 12.37 -0.27
C GLN A 460 -23.50 13.60 0.47
N GLN A 461 -23.84 13.77 1.75
CA GLN A 461 -23.40 14.92 2.54
C GLN A 461 -21.94 14.83 2.97
N TRP A 462 -21.46 13.64 3.34
CA TRP A 462 -20.16 13.51 3.99
C TRP A 462 -19.04 13.07 3.08
N ILE A 463 -19.34 12.30 2.03
CA ILE A 463 -18.33 11.81 1.06
C ILE A 463 -18.28 12.72 -0.17
N TYR A 464 -19.42 13.01 -0.77
CA TYR A 464 -19.52 13.78 -2.02
C TYR A 464 -19.70 15.27 -1.78
N GLY A 465 -20.30 15.66 -0.65
CA GLY A 465 -20.45 17.04 -0.25
C GLY A 465 -19.13 17.68 0.15
N GLU A 466 -18.96 18.96 -0.22
CA GLU A 466 -17.78 19.73 0.14
C GLU A 466 -17.84 20.22 1.59
N ASN A 467 -16.68 20.29 2.24
CA ASN A 467 -16.54 20.76 3.62
C ASN A 467 -17.34 19.89 4.63
N TYR A 468 -18.19 20.49 5.43
CA TYR A 468 -19.13 19.84 6.35
C TYR A 468 -20.44 20.62 6.43
N PRO A 469 -21.57 19.93 6.68
CA PRO A 469 -22.86 20.60 6.78
C PRO A 469 -22.86 21.66 7.89
N LYS A 470 -23.39 22.84 7.60
CA LYS A 470 -23.63 23.91 8.58
C LYS A 470 -25.13 23.94 8.87
N TYR A 471 -25.50 23.68 10.12
CA TYR A 471 -26.88 23.72 10.60
C TYR A 471 -27.16 24.99 11.34
#